data_9bcd44aa1a8fccd87e9da10eea5f59f6
#
_entry.id   9bcd44aa1a8fccd87e9da10eea5f59f6
#
_cell.length_a   1.000
_cell.length_b   1.000
_cell.length_c   1.000
_cell.angle_alpha   90.00
_cell.angle_beta   90.00
_cell.angle_gamma   90.00
#
_symmetry.space_group_name_H-M   'P 1'
#
loop_
_entity.id
_entity.type
_entity.pdbx_description
1 polymer ?
#
loop_
_entity_poly.entity_id
_entity_poly.type
_entity_poly.pdbx_seq_one_letter_code
_entity_poly.pdbx_strand_id
1 'polypeptide(L)'
;MKFKLAIAALIGMTAAGMFRAVSAQEKSQWDGVYTEDQAKRGEPMYQQYCASCHGPDMSGGEMAPGLAGGEFSSNWNDLTLGQLFDRMRTSMPQNNPGSLSRQQCADILAFILNKGSAPAGQTELPTQSEVLGMIKYVAINPNAK
;
A
#
# COMPACT_ATOMS: atom_id res chain seq x y z
N MET A 1 44.52 -67.75 18.34
CA MET A 1 43.57 -66.66 18.73
C MET A 1 43.78 -65.47 17.85
N LYS A 2 42.87 -65.19 16.91
CA LYS A 2 42.95 -64.06 15.96
C LYS A 2 41.75 -63.16 16.23
N PHE A 3 42.03 -61.99 16.88
CA PHE A 3 41.03 -60.96 17.08
C PHE A 3 40.86 -60.16 15.79
N LYS A 4 39.66 -60.18 15.21
CA LYS A 4 39.28 -59.30 14.11
C LYS A 4 38.63 -58.07 14.69
N LEU A 5 39.30 -56.91 14.59
CA LEU A 5 38.70 -55.59 14.83
C LEU A 5 37.80 -55.21 13.64
N ALA A 6 36.54 -55.05 13.89
CA ALA A 6 35.59 -54.48 12.94
C ALA A 6 35.54 -52.95 13.19
N ILE A 7 36.01 -52.17 12.23
CA ILE A 7 35.89 -50.69 12.25
C ILE A 7 34.52 -50.35 11.62
N ALA A 8 33.62 -49.89 12.47
CA ALA A 8 32.34 -49.35 12.01
C ALA A 8 32.55 -47.87 11.60
N ALA A 9 32.46 -47.60 10.31
CA ALA A 9 32.47 -46.23 9.78
C ALA A 9 31.08 -45.58 9.97
N LEU A 10 31.01 -44.65 10.91
CA LEU A 10 29.83 -43.75 11.09
C LEU A 10 29.87 -42.69 9.99
N ILE A 11 29.00 -42.83 8.99
CA ILE A 11 28.76 -41.80 8.01
C ILE A 11 27.80 -40.79 8.65
N GLY A 12 28.36 -39.67 9.11
CA GLY A 12 27.60 -38.51 9.58
C GLY A 12 26.99 -37.76 8.42
N MET A 13 25.66 -37.94 8.23
CA MET A 13 24.88 -37.23 7.23
C MET A 13 24.53 -35.86 7.82
N THR A 14 25.34 -34.83 7.54
CA THR A 14 25.01 -33.44 7.88
C THR A 14 23.95 -32.94 6.93
N ALA A 15 22.71 -32.96 7.37
CA ALA A 15 21.62 -32.28 6.68
C ALA A 15 21.82 -30.75 6.81
N ALA A 16 22.51 -30.16 5.85
CA ALA A 16 22.55 -28.70 5.71
C ALA A 16 21.15 -28.21 5.33
N GLY A 17 20.37 -27.85 6.33
CA GLY A 17 19.08 -27.20 6.16
C GLY A 17 19.28 -25.86 5.45
N MET A 18 18.96 -25.78 4.15
CA MET A 18 18.85 -24.52 3.44
C MET A 18 17.68 -23.73 4.02
N PHE A 19 17.94 -22.86 4.98
CA PHE A 19 17.02 -21.80 5.33
C PHE A 19 16.89 -20.86 4.12
N ARG A 20 15.88 -21.09 3.27
CA ARG A 20 15.46 -20.07 2.32
C ARG A 20 14.90 -18.92 3.14
N ALA A 21 15.64 -17.83 3.23
CA ALA A 21 15.10 -16.56 3.68
C ALA A 21 13.95 -16.22 2.71
N VAL A 22 12.72 -16.37 3.19
CA VAL A 22 11.54 -15.82 2.48
C VAL A 22 11.71 -14.31 2.61
N SER A 23 12.22 -13.69 1.56
CA SER A 23 12.16 -12.23 1.42
C SER A 23 10.68 -11.86 1.44
N ALA A 24 10.22 -11.24 2.51
CA ALA A 24 8.88 -10.67 2.56
C ALA A 24 8.85 -9.59 1.48
N GLN A 25 8.15 -9.85 0.39
CA GLN A 25 7.98 -8.88 -0.70
C GLN A 25 7.25 -7.68 -0.13
N GLU A 26 7.86 -6.50 -0.23
CA GLU A 26 7.24 -5.26 0.24
C GLU A 26 5.93 -5.05 -0.52
N LYS A 27 4.84 -4.89 0.23
CA LYS A 27 3.50 -4.72 -0.33
C LYS A 27 3.36 -3.31 -0.90
N SER A 28 2.74 -3.21 -2.06
CA SER A 28 2.44 -1.93 -2.72
C SER A 28 0.96 -1.79 -3.03
N GLN A 29 0.53 -0.61 -3.48
CA GLN A 29 -0.85 -0.40 -3.95
C GLN A 29 -1.21 -1.30 -5.15
N TRP A 30 -0.23 -1.86 -5.86
CA TRP A 30 -0.44 -2.77 -6.99
C TRP A 30 -0.84 -4.19 -6.58
N ASP A 31 -0.81 -4.50 -5.28
CA ASP A 31 -1.11 -5.83 -4.72
C ASP A 31 -2.57 -6.00 -4.26
N GLY A 32 -3.49 -5.18 -4.79
CA GLY A 32 -4.91 -5.29 -4.46
C GLY A 32 -5.21 -5.02 -2.98
N VAL A 33 -4.76 -3.89 -2.48
CA VAL A 33 -4.78 -3.53 -1.05
C VAL A 33 -6.07 -2.87 -0.57
N TYR A 34 -7.03 -2.65 -1.45
CA TYR A 34 -8.36 -2.09 -1.14
C TYR A 34 -9.44 -2.88 -1.89
N THR A 35 -10.71 -2.72 -1.52
CA THR A 35 -11.83 -3.33 -2.24
C THR A 35 -12.53 -2.33 -3.14
N GLU A 36 -13.16 -2.81 -4.21
CA GLU A 36 -13.99 -1.98 -5.10
C GLU A 36 -15.10 -1.25 -4.34
N ASP A 37 -15.73 -1.94 -3.39
CA ASP A 37 -16.81 -1.34 -2.58
C ASP A 37 -16.28 -0.24 -1.66
N GLN A 38 -15.06 -0.38 -1.15
CA GLN A 38 -14.40 0.68 -0.38
C GLN A 38 -14.14 1.92 -1.25
N ALA A 39 -13.64 1.75 -2.46
CA ALA A 39 -13.45 2.85 -3.40
C ALA A 39 -14.77 3.54 -3.77
N LYS A 40 -15.84 2.77 -3.99
CA LYS A 40 -17.19 3.32 -4.25
C LYS A 40 -17.74 4.15 -3.08
N ARG A 41 -17.47 3.75 -1.84
CA ARG A 41 -17.82 4.58 -0.67
C ARG A 41 -17.01 5.87 -0.61
N GLY A 42 -15.75 5.82 -1.03
CA GLY A 42 -14.85 6.98 -1.06
C GLY A 42 -15.24 8.03 -2.09
N GLU A 43 -15.82 7.64 -3.23
CA GLU A 43 -16.15 8.55 -4.32
C GLU A 43 -17.04 9.73 -3.91
N PRO A 44 -18.24 9.55 -3.32
CA PRO A 44 -19.07 10.67 -2.88
C PRO A 44 -18.41 11.54 -1.82
N MET A 45 -17.59 10.94 -0.95
CA MET A 45 -16.84 11.70 0.05
C MET A 45 -15.74 12.55 -0.59
N TYR A 46 -15.05 12.03 -1.59
CA TYR A 46 -14.10 12.81 -2.38
C TYR A 46 -14.76 14.01 -3.03
N GLN A 47 -15.89 13.80 -3.69
CA GLN A 47 -16.65 14.89 -4.34
C GLN A 47 -17.08 15.97 -3.33
N GLN A 48 -17.47 15.56 -2.14
CA GLN A 48 -17.92 16.47 -1.08
C GLN A 48 -16.80 17.27 -0.43
N TYR A 49 -15.65 16.63 -0.14
CA TYR A 49 -14.62 17.19 0.74
C TYR A 49 -13.33 17.63 0.01
N CYS A 50 -13.08 17.10 -1.19
CA CYS A 50 -11.78 17.24 -1.86
C CYS A 50 -11.89 17.91 -3.23
N ALA A 51 -12.94 17.62 -4.00
CA ALA A 51 -13.05 17.98 -5.40
C ALA A 51 -13.04 19.49 -5.66
N SER A 52 -13.54 20.30 -4.73
CA SER A 52 -13.54 21.77 -4.87
C SER A 52 -12.14 22.38 -5.03
N CYS A 53 -11.10 21.73 -4.47
CA CYS A 53 -9.73 22.18 -4.57
C CYS A 53 -8.90 21.31 -5.50
N HIS A 54 -9.06 19.98 -5.43
CA HIS A 54 -8.26 19.03 -6.19
C HIS A 54 -8.83 18.63 -7.56
N GLY A 55 -9.97 19.23 -7.93
CA GLY A 55 -10.71 18.90 -9.18
C GLY A 55 -11.58 17.65 -9.04
N PRO A 56 -12.74 17.60 -9.72
CA PRO A 56 -13.66 16.45 -9.66
C PRO A 56 -13.06 15.19 -10.30
N ASP A 57 -12.09 15.34 -11.17
CA ASP A 57 -11.35 14.30 -11.88
C ASP A 57 -9.95 14.04 -11.30
N MET A 58 -9.61 14.69 -10.15
CA MET A 58 -8.29 14.65 -9.50
C MET A 58 -7.15 15.28 -10.30
N SER A 59 -7.43 16.10 -11.30
CA SER A 59 -6.40 16.77 -12.11
C SER A 59 -5.70 17.91 -11.38
N GLY A 60 -6.26 18.36 -10.24
CA GLY A 60 -5.79 19.55 -9.53
C GLY A 60 -6.31 20.84 -10.15
N GLY A 61 -5.71 21.96 -9.74
CA GLY A 61 -6.07 23.29 -10.21
C GLY A 61 -5.21 24.36 -9.54
N GLU A 62 -5.66 25.61 -9.60
CA GLU A 62 -4.93 26.74 -8.98
C GLU A 62 -4.86 26.62 -7.44
N MET A 63 -5.80 25.94 -6.80
CA MET A 63 -5.94 25.85 -5.35
C MET A 63 -5.15 24.69 -4.74
N ALA A 64 -4.98 23.59 -5.49
CA ALA A 64 -4.35 22.38 -4.97
C ALA A 64 -3.80 21.50 -6.11
N PRO A 65 -2.72 20.72 -5.85
CA PRO A 65 -2.18 19.78 -6.84
C PRO A 65 -3.15 18.66 -7.16
N GLY A 66 -2.95 18.00 -8.30
CA GLY A 66 -3.65 16.78 -8.64
C GLY A 66 -3.41 15.65 -7.64
N LEU A 67 -4.39 14.78 -7.51
CA LEU A 67 -4.33 13.56 -6.67
C LEU A 67 -4.27 12.28 -7.53
N ALA A 68 -4.10 12.42 -8.83
CA ALA A 68 -3.86 11.34 -9.79
C ALA A 68 -2.88 11.81 -10.86
N GLY A 69 -2.39 10.85 -11.67
CA GLY A 69 -1.47 11.15 -12.76
C GLY A 69 0.00 11.16 -12.36
N GLY A 70 0.85 11.53 -13.33
CA GLY A 70 2.29 11.36 -13.22
C GLY A 70 2.96 12.20 -12.14
N GLU A 71 2.50 13.44 -11.94
CA GLU A 71 3.04 14.32 -10.90
C GLU A 71 2.76 13.77 -9.50
N PHE A 72 1.51 13.40 -9.23
CA PHE A 72 1.13 12.75 -7.96
C PHE A 72 1.93 11.48 -7.72
N SER A 73 2.00 10.62 -8.74
CA SER A 73 2.75 9.37 -8.64
C SER A 73 4.24 9.59 -8.37
N SER A 74 4.85 10.58 -9.00
CA SER A 74 6.26 10.91 -8.76
C SER A 74 6.51 11.46 -7.36
N ASN A 75 5.62 12.30 -6.85
CA ASN A 75 5.73 12.91 -5.52
C ASN A 75 5.55 11.90 -4.39
N TRP A 76 4.79 10.84 -4.62
CA TRP A 76 4.51 9.80 -3.63
C TRP A 76 5.33 8.52 -3.83
N ASN A 77 6.13 8.44 -4.89
CA ASN A 77 6.96 7.25 -5.14
C ASN A 77 7.87 6.93 -3.96
N ASP A 78 7.94 5.65 -3.59
CA ASP A 78 8.70 5.11 -2.46
C ASP A 78 8.26 5.58 -1.05
N LEU A 79 7.25 6.45 -0.96
CA LEU A 79 6.58 6.77 0.31
C LEU A 79 5.54 5.69 0.64
N THR A 80 5.02 5.71 1.86
CA THR A 80 4.02 4.72 2.29
C THR A 80 2.60 5.25 2.20
N LEU A 81 1.62 4.35 2.05
CA LEU A 81 0.21 4.73 2.16
C LEU A 81 -0.13 5.28 3.55
N GLY A 82 0.62 4.91 4.59
CA GLY A 82 0.50 5.48 5.93
C GLY A 82 0.82 6.97 5.96
N GLN A 83 1.91 7.39 5.28
CA GLN A 83 2.28 8.81 5.16
C GLN A 83 1.22 9.61 4.38
N LEU A 84 0.70 9.05 3.30
CA LEU A 84 -0.38 9.68 2.53
C LEU A 84 -1.67 9.79 3.35
N PHE A 85 -2.03 8.72 4.06
CA PHE A 85 -3.18 8.69 4.97
C PHE A 85 -3.07 9.72 6.10
N ASP A 86 -1.91 9.81 6.74
CA ASP A 86 -1.68 10.78 7.82
C ASP A 86 -1.70 12.22 7.31
N ARG A 87 -1.13 12.47 6.14
CA ARG A 87 -1.22 13.77 5.48
C ARG A 87 -2.68 14.17 5.27
N MET A 88 -3.48 13.27 4.72
CA MET A 88 -4.91 13.50 4.48
C MET A 88 -5.65 13.74 5.81
N ARG A 89 -5.44 12.87 6.79
CA ARG A 89 -6.14 12.90 8.09
C ARG A 89 -5.82 14.15 8.92
N THR A 90 -4.59 14.64 8.87
CA THR A 90 -4.14 15.74 9.74
C THR A 90 -4.25 17.12 9.12
N SER A 91 -4.22 17.21 7.77
CA SER A 91 -4.16 18.50 7.08
C SER A 91 -5.28 18.71 6.05
N MET A 92 -6.12 17.71 5.80
CA MET A 92 -7.22 17.81 4.83
C MET A 92 -8.59 17.52 5.49
N PRO A 93 -9.67 18.07 4.93
CA PRO A 93 -9.68 19.18 3.98
C PRO A 93 -9.10 20.45 4.61
N GLN A 94 -8.40 21.27 3.83
CA GLN A 94 -7.63 22.40 4.34
C GLN A 94 -8.48 23.44 5.08
N ASN A 95 -9.76 23.59 4.70
CA ASN A 95 -10.72 24.47 5.38
C ASN A 95 -11.26 23.90 6.70
N ASN A 96 -11.05 22.61 6.99
CA ASN A 96 -11.43 21.97 8.26
C ASN A 96 -10.54 20.73 8.53
N PRO A 97 -9.25 20.91 8.84
CA PRO A 97 -8.30 19.82 9.04
C PRO A 97 -8.73 18.89 10.19
N GLY A 98 -8.57 17.59 9.99
CA GLY A 98 -8.89 16.58 11.00
C GLY A 98 -10.38 16.29 11.19
N SER A 99 -11.26 16.86 10.38
CA SER A 99 -12.72 16.63 10.46
C SER A 99 -13.17 15.27 9.98
N LEU A 100 -12.38 14.61 9.13
CA LEU A 100 -12.72 13.30 8.59
C LEU A 100 -12.33 12.19 9.58
N SER A 101 -13.23 11.21 9.74
CA SER A 101 -12.92 9.99 10.48
C SER A 101 -11.84 9.16 9.76
N ARG A 102 -11.19 8.26 10.50
CA ARG A 102 -10.21 7.33 9.92
C ARG A 102 -10.82 6.49 8.80
N GLN A 103 -12.08 6.04 8.96
CA GLN A 103 -12.77 5.27 7.93
C GLN A 103 -13.01 6.09 6.66
N GLN A 104 -13.48 7.32 6.80
CA GLN A 104 -13.67 8.22 5.66
C GLN A 104 -12.36 8.47 4.91
N CYS A 105 -11.25 8.69 5.65
CA CYS A 105 -9.94 8.83 5.03
C CYS A 105 -9.50 7.56 4.29
N ALA A 106 -9.74 6.36 4.86
CA ALA A 106 -9.40 5.10 4.20
C ALA A 106 -10.24 4.86 2.93
N ASP A 107 -11.53 5.17 2.98
CA ASP A 107 -12.42 5.03 1.83
C ASP A 107 -12.05 6.04 0.71
N ILE A 108 -11.74 7.29 1.05
CA ILE A 108 -11.25 8.29 0.08
C ILE A 108 -9.89 7.87 -0.49
N LEU A 109 -8.98 7.33 0.33
CA LEU A 109 -7.70 6.83 -0.15
C LEU A 109 -7.88 5.67 -1.14
N ALA A 110 -8.80 4.74 -0.86
CA ALA A 110 -9.14 3.66 -1.79
C ALA A 110 -9.65 4.20 -3.13
N PHE A 111 -10.47 5.25 -3.12
CA PHE A 111 -10.93 5.90 -4.35
C PHE A 111 -9.78 6.58 -5.11
N ILE A 112 -8.85 7.26 -4.43
CA ILE A 112 -7.66 7.85 -5.05
C ILE A 112 -6.81 6.75 -5.73
N LEU A 113 -6.57 5.62 -5.06
CA LEU A 113 -5.84 4.49 -5.62
C LEU A 113 -6.54 3.88 -6.83
N ASN A 114 -7.88 3.76 -6.78
CA ASN A 114 -8.68 3.30 -7.90
C ASN A 114 -8.54 4.23 -9.13
N LYS A 115 -8.61 5.54 -8.93
CA LYS A 115 -8.38 6.54 -9.99
C LYS A 115 -6.95 6.51 -10.53
N GLY A 116 -5.98 6.16 -9.69
CA GLY A 116 -4.58 5.89 -10.07
C GLY A 116 -4.36 4.55 -10.77
N SER A 117 -5.44 3.82 -11.11
CA SER A 117 -5.42 2.51 -11.79
C SER A 117 -4.80 1.37 -10.98
N ALA A 118 -4.64 1.52 -9.68
CA ALA A 118 -4.26 0.41 -8.81
C ALA A 118 -5.41 -0.64 -8.79
N PRO A 119 -5.11 -1.95 -8.87
CA PRO A 119 -6.14 -2.98 -8.87
C PRO A 119 -6.81 -3.10 -7.51
N ALA A 120 -8.12 -3.31 -7.51
CA ALA A 120 -8.84 -3.72 -6.31
C ALA A 120 -8.52 -5.16 -5.93
N GLY A 121 -8.57 -5.46 -4.64
CA GLY A 121 -8.40 -6.79 -4.06
C GLY A 121 -9.61 -7.23 -3.25
N GLN A 122 -9.37 -8.14 -2.29
CA GLN A 122 -10.43 -8.75 -1.48
C GLN A 122 -10.46 -8.22 -0.04
N THR A 123 -9.51 -7.36 0.32
CA THR A 123 -9.39 -6.81 1.68
C THR A 123 -9.40 -5.30 1.62
N GLU A 124 -10.18 -4.68 2.50
CA GLU A 124 -10.21 -3.22 2.61
C GLU A 124 -8.89 -2.65 3.14
N LEU A 125 -8.56 -1.44 2.74
CA LEU A 125 -7.50 -0.66 3.38
C LEU A 125 -7.82 -0.52 4.87
N PRO A 126 -6.85 -0.81 5.74
CA PRO A 126 -7.00 -0.59 7.18
C PRO A 126 -7.07 0.91 7.49
N THR A 127 -7.54 1.22 8.71
CA THR A 127 -7.66 2.59 9.20
C THR A 127 -6.51 3.01 10.12
N GLN A 128 -5.54 2.12 10.32
CA GLN A 128 -4.37 2.33 11.17
C GLN A 128 -3.17 2.76 10.32
N SER A 129 -2.60 3.92 10.60
CA SER A 129 -1.44 4.48 9.87
C SER A 129 -0.24 3.53 9.88
N GLU A 130 -0.04 2.82 11.00
CA GLU A 130 1.08 1.88 11.17
C GLU A 130 0.96 0.69 10.21
N VAL A 131 -0.26 0.19 10.00
CA VAL A 131 -0.53 -0.91 9.06
C VAL A 131 -0.40 -0.43 7.62
N LEU A 132 -0.95 0.77 7.31
CA LEU A 132 -0.77 1.41 6.01
C LEU A 132 0.70 1.78 5.73
N GLY A 133 1.49 2.01 6.79
CA GLY A 133 2.93 2.25 6.71
C GLY A 133 3.74 1.06 6.18
N MET A 134 3.16 -0.13 6.16
CA MET A 134 3.77 -1.33 5.57
C MET A 134 3.47 -1.49 4.06
N ILE A 135 2.71 -0.57 3.46
CA ILE A 135 2.33 -0.59 2.06
C ILE A 135 2.99 0.60 1.37
N LYS A 136 3.84 0.35 0.39
CA LYS A 136 4.50 1.42 -0.39
C LYS A 136 3.60 1.92 -1.51
N TYR A 137 3.75 3.19 -1.84
CA TYR A 137 3.29 3.75 -3.09
C TYR A 137 4.42 3.63 -4.14
N VAL A 138 4.16 2.95 -5.23
CA VAL A 138 5.13 2.71 -6.31
C VAL A 138 4.58 3.30 -7.60
N ALA A 139 5.25 4.33 -8.14
CA ALA A 139 4.75 5.10 -9.28
C ALA A 139 4.56 4.26 -10.55
N ILE A 140 5.43 3.29 -10.77
CA ILE A 140 5.39 2.40 -11.94
C ILE A 140 4.87 1.04 -11.50
N ASN A 141 3.82 0.55 -12.17
CA ASN A 141 3.30 -0.78 -11.89
C ASN A 141 4.36 -1.85 -12.22
N PRO A 142 4.89 -2.56 -11.23
CA PRO A 142 5.92 -3.59 -11.47
C PRO A 142 5.38 -4.81 -12.21
N ASN A 143 4.06 -4.95 -12.29
CA ASN A 143 3.38 -6.07 -12.97
C ASN A 143 2.86 -5.68 -14.37
N ALA A 144 3.08 -4.44 -14.83
CA ALA A 144 2.74 -4.03 -16.19
C ALA A 144 3.62 -4.76 -17.20
N LYS A 145 2.98 -5.45 -18.16
CA LYS A 145 3.64 -6.12 -19.28
C LYS A 145 3.68 -5.22 -20.50
#